data_9c5bad8aa0818ca64e05959bceedfcde
#
_entry.id   9c5bad8aa0818ca64e05959bceedfcde
#
_cell.length_a   1.000
_cell.length_b   1.000
_cell.length_c   1.000
_cell.angle_alpha   90.00
_cell.angle_beta   90.00
_cell.angle_gamma   90.00
#
_symmetry.space_group_name_H-M   'P 1'
#
loop_
_entity.id
_entity.type
_entity.pdbx_description
1 polymer ?
#
loop_
_entity_poly.entity_id
_entity_poly.type
_entity_poly.pdbx_seq_one_letter_code
_entity_poly.pdbx_strand_id
1 'polypeptide(L)'
;MLRTFVATVIFVSLISSNANAQLAPVTPDAPSVAGSAVGVTNPSTPAPSGNFFQRLGTAYWQDWTGTAPESPAPQKRGYPSPLDSPPFPGSDYSVGGTPVIGAPDTQTYPLMEAINGNRSRTKIYGWFNSGFNVSTSNKGDFANAPAAYYVNPNTITGDQQVLYIERLPNTVQTDHVDWGFRFAQLYGQDYRYTTAKGILSQQLLDRNQMRGYDPVMFYFDLYIPHVAEGMNIRVGRYISLPDIEAQLAPNNYTYSHSLLYTVDPYTQTGIVASIKLSDHWLVQGGISAGNDVAPWVSDAQLTGTACVDYTWSKGGDALYTCANSFNKGNYGYNNIQSYYETWYHKINSKWHTDTEAWYMYERNVPNIAGNVTNPPPTETGANGAFCSAGERTCFAPEFAVVNYLERKISSRKYLSIRNEFMDDIRGQRTGSKTRYSEHLVSYGYWIGSTVLFRPEVRFEHAYDVPAYDLGTKKSQFVVAGDITYHF
;
A
#
# COMPACT_ATOMS: atom_id res chain seq x y z
N MET A 1 9.67 -28.84 -13.53
CA MET A 1 9.68 -27.74 -12.55
C MET A 1 8.26 -27.25 -12.19
N LEU A 2 7.33 -27.09 -13.12
CA LEU A 2 5.97 -26.61 -12.81
C LEU A 2 5.14 -27.53 -11.89
N ARG A 3 5.37 -28.84 -11.93
CA ARG A 3 4.63 -29.80 -11.09
C ARG A 3 5.05 -29.83 -9.61
N THR A 4 6.23 -29.36 -9.27
CA THR A 4 6.74 -29.31 -7.90
C THR A 4 6.28 -28.02 -7.20
N PHE A 5 6.01 -26.97 -7.95
CA PHE A 5 5.62 -25.65 -7.44
C PHE A 5 4.20 -25.63 -6.86
N VAL A 6 3.24 -26.33 -7.51
CA VAL A 6 1.85 -26.44 -7.03
C VAL A 6 1.76 -27.25 -5.73
N ALA A 7 2.69 -28.17 -5.50
CA ALA A 7 2.72 -28.98 -4.27
C ALA A 7 3.22 -28.21 -3.04
N THR A 8 4.05 -27.20 -3.21
CA THR A 8 4.66 -26.46 -2.07
C THR A 8 3.73 -25.38 -1.52
N VAL A 9 2.93 -24.73 -2.37
CA VAL A 9 1.95 -23.73 -1.93
C VAL A 9 0.76 -24.40 -1.20
N ILE A 10 0.40 -25.62 -1.58
CA ILE A 10 -0.66 -26.39 -0.90
C ILE A 10 -0.20 -26.94 0.47
N PHE A 11 1.10 -27.07 0.71
CA PHE A 11 1.61 -27.66 1.95
C PHE A 11 1.65 -26.70 3.15
N VAL A 12 1.62 -25.38 2.94
CA VAL A 12 1.52 -24.40 4.02
C VAL A 12 0.10 -24.30 4.58
N SER A 13 -0.92 -24.64 3.80
CA SER A 13 -2.33 -24.61 4.22
C SER A 13 -2.81 -25.86 4.97
N LEU A 14 -1.98 -26.91 5.12
CA LEU A 14 -2.39 -28.21 5.72
C LEU A 14 -1.81 -28.50 7.12
N ILE A 15 -1.05 -27.61 7.73
CA ILE A 15 -0.45 -27.85 9.07
C ILE A 15 -1.28 -27.27 10.24
N SER A 16 -2.41 -26.62 10.00
CA SER A 16 -3.21 -26.00 11.06
C SER A 16 -4.42 -26.81 11.58
N SER A 17 -4.53 -28.08 11.27
CA SER A 17 -5.64 -28.89 11.78
C SER A 17 -5.19 -29.96 12.78
N ASN A 18 -4.86 -29.56 14.01
CA ASN A 18 -5.02 -30.36 15.23
C ASN A 18 -4.46 -29.64 16.46
N ALA A 19 -5.25 -28.75 17.03
CA ALA A 19 -5.11 -28.34 18.43
C ALA A 19 -6.51 -28.20 19.01
N ASN A 20 -7.04 -29.27 19.56
CA ASN A 20 -8.23 -29.24 20.41
C ASN A 20 -7.86 -28.53 21.73
N ALA A 21 -8.16 -27.25 21.83
CA ALA A 21 -8.29 -26.57 23.11
C ALA A 21 -9.77 -26.37 23.42
N GLN A 22 -10.28 -27.09 24.41
CA GLN A 22 -11.60 -26.88 24.97
C GLN A 22 -11.69 -25.46 25.54
N LEU A 23 -12.49 -24.63 24.88
CA LEU A 23 -12.89 -23.33 25.39
C LEU A 23 -14.20 -23.50 26.17
N ALA A 24 -14.20 -22.99 27.39
CA ALA A 24 -15.39 -22.88 28.25
C ALA A 24 -16.48 -22.01 27.58
N PRO A 25 -17.76 -22.22 27.85
CA PRO A 25 -18.84 -21.50 27.20
C PRO A 25 -18.85 -20.02 27.67
N VAL A 26 -18.70 -19.11 26.73
CA VAL A 26 -18.96 -17.67 26.93
C VAL A 26 -20.45 -17.46 26.69
N THR A 27 -21.14 -16.95 27.69
CA THR A 27 -22.54 -16.52 27.62
C THR A 27 -22.76 -15.43 26.57
N PRO A 28 -23.87 -15.48 25.82
CA PRO A 28 -24.17 -14.43 24.83
C PRO A 28 -24.94 -13.29 25.50
N ASP A 29 -24.26 -12.18 25.76
CA ASP A 29 -24.93 -10.90 25.99
C ASP A 29 -24.25 -9.81 25.15
N ALA A 30 -24.74 -9.65 23.94
CA ALA A 30 -24.59 -8.42 23.18
C ALA A 30 -25.98 -7.99 22.70
N PRO A 31 -26.46 -6.79 23.04
CA PRO A 31 -27.74 -6.32 22.55
C PRO A 31 -27.67 -6.12 21.02
N SER A 32 -28.62 -6.72 20.33
CA SER A 32 -28.90 -6.43 18.93
C SER A 32 -29.25 -4.95 18.79
N VAL A 33 -28.38 -4.16 18.22
CA VAL A 33 -28.70 -2.80 17.79
C VAL A 33 -29.51 -2.96 16.50
N ALA A 34 -30.82 -2.92 16.66
CA ALA A 34 -31.73 -2.73 15.55
C ALA A 34 -31.39 -1.39 14.88
N GLY A 35 -31.06 -1.46 13.59
CA GLY A 35 -30.76 -0.30 12.79
C GLY A 35 -31.93 0.64 12.70
N SER A 36 -31.90 1.72 13.48
CA SER A 36 -32.66 2.91 13.17
C SER A 36 -31.87 3.70 12.14
N ALA A 37 -32.42 3.85 10.95
CA ALA A 37 -31.94 4.78 9.94
C ALA A 37 -31.98 6.20 10.54
N VAL A 38 -30.87 6.60 11.16
CA VAL A 38 -30.68 7.99 11.56
C VAL A 38 -30.18 8.69 10.30
N GLY A 39 -31.10 9.38 9.64
CA GLY A 39 -30.72 10.42 8.71
C GLY A 39 -29.72 11.33 9.42
N VAL A 40 -28.50 11.39 8.92
CA VAL A 40 -27.47 12.28 9.44
C VAL A 40 -27.86 13.71 9.05
N THR A 41 -28.81 14.26 9.76
CA THR A 41 -28.85 15.69 10.00
C THR A 41 -27.85 15.93 11.12
N ASN A 42 -26.64 16.38 10.75
CA ASN A 42 -25.70 16.88 11.74
C ASN A 42 -26.47 17.80 12.71
N PRO A 43 -26.49 17.51 14.02
CA PRO A 43 -26.99 18.47 14.98
C PRO A 43 -26.18 19.74 14.73
N SER A 44 -26.85 20.88 14.80
CA SER A 44 -26.24 22.19 14.58
C SER A 44 -25.15 22.43 15.62
N THR A 45 -23.98 21.91 15.35
CA THR A 45 -22.78 22.22 16.12
C THR A 45 -22.56 23.72 15.99
N PRO A 46 -22.43 24.48 17.08
CA PRO A 46 -22.19 25.93 17.01
C PRO A 46 -21.01 26.20 16.06
N ALA A 47 -21.07 27.31 15.35
CA ALA A 47 -19.94 27.70 14.51
C ALA A 47 -18.68 27.76 15.38
N PRO A 48 -17.55 27.17 14.92
CA PRO A 48 -16.35 27.14 15.72
C PRO A 48 -15.94 28.57 16.09
N SER A 49 -15.71 28.81 17.38
CA SER A 49 -15.29 30.12 17.89
C SER A 49 -13.82 30.40 17.58
N GLY A 50 -13.47 31.66 17.41
CA GLY A 50 -12.09 32.07 17.16
C GLY A 50 -11.71 32.16 15.66
N ASN A 51 -10.53 32.70 15.40
CA ASN A 51 -9.98 32.77 14.03
C ASN A 51 -9.41 31.42 13.58
N PHE A 52 -9.05 31.32 12.29
CA PHE A 52 -8.53 30.09 11.70
C PHE A 52 -7.35 29.48 12.47
N PHE A 53 -6.36 30.29 12.83
CA PHE A 53 -5.15 29.79 13.53
C PHE A 53 -5.45 29.34 14.97
N GLN A 54 -6.37 30.00 15.65
CA GLN A 54 -6.83 29.57 16.97
C GLN A 54 -7.53 28.22 16.90
N ARG A 55 -8.42 28.04 15.92
CA ARG A 55 -9.10 26.75 15.73
C ARG A 55 -8.14 25.65 15.36
N LEU A 56 -7.19 25.90 14.45
CA LEU A 56 -6.18 24.93 14.06
C LEU A 56 -5.30 24.53 15.26
N GLY A 57 -4.81 25.50 16.02
CA GLY A 57 -4.04 25.25 17.24
C GLY A 57 -4.83 24.46 18.28
N THR A 58 -6.12 24.75 18.44
CA THR A 58 -7.02 24.03 19.35
C THR A 58 -7.20 22.57 18.88
N ALA A 59 -7.43 22.34 17.59
CA ALA A 59 -7.59 20.99 17.04
C ALA A 59 -6.35 20.12 17.31
N TYR A 60 -5.15 20.64 17.05
CA TYR A 60 -3.92 19.91 17.36
C TYR A 60 -3.70 19.72 18.86
N TRP A 61 -3.94 20.74 19.66
CA TRP A 61 -3.79 20.62 21.11
C TRP A 61 -4.70 19.54 21.69
N GLN A 62 -5.96 19.51 21.25
CA GLN A 62 -6.94 18.51 21.67
C GLN A 62 -6.53 17.10 21.22
N ASP A 63 -6.03 16.95 19.98
CA ASP A 63 -5.53 15.68 19.47
C ASP A 63 -4.32 15.17 20.29
N TRP A 64 -3.33 16.02 20.53
CA TRP A 64 -2.09 15.63 21.23
C TRP A 64 -2.29 15.36 22.71
N THR A 65 -3.20 16.09 23.35
CA THR A 65 -3.51 15.91 24.79
C THR A 65 -4.55 14.84 25.04
N GLY A 66 -5.20 14.31 24.02
CA GLY A 66 -6.27 13.32 24.14
C GLY A 66 -7.55 13.89 24.72
N THR A 67 -7.75 15.21 24.63
CA THR A 67 -8.98 15.89 25.03
C THR A 67 -9.96 16.08 23.87
N ALA A 68 -9.56 15.71 22.65
CA ALA A 68 -10.50 15.57 21.55
C ALA A 68 -11.52 14.46 21.89
N PRO A 69 -12.79 14.62 21.48
CA PRO A 69 -13.74 13.53 21.56
C PRO A 69 -13.10 12.30 20.91
N GLU A 70 -13.22 11.13 21.54
CA GLU A 70 -12.70 9.89 20.96
C GLU A 70 -13.24 9.77 19.54
N SER A 71 -12.40 10.09 18.57
CA SER A 71 -12.63 9.68 17.21
C SER A 71 -12.39 8.18 17.22
N PRO A 72 -13.34 7.34 16.82
CA PRO A 72 -13.09 5.93 16.71
C PRO A 72 -11.84 5.76 15.82
N ALA A 73 -10.94 4.87 16.22
CA ALA A 73 -9.75 4.57 15.44
C ALA A 73 -10.13 4.42 13.97
N PRO A 74 -9.45 5.08 13.02
CA PRO A 74 -9.75 4.96 11.61
C PRO A 74 -9.86 3.48 11.28
N GLN A 75 -11.03 3.08 10.81
CA GLN A 75 -11.18 1.72 10.35
C GLN A 75 -10.37 1.56 9.10
N LYS A 76 -9.65 0.49 9.06
CA LYS A 76 -9.08 0.05 7.84
C LYS A 76 -10.18 -0.12 6.82
N ARG A 77 -9.94 0.46 5.67
CA ARG A 77 -10.79 0.30 4.52
C ARG A 77 -10.27 -0.89 3.74
N GLY A 78 -11.11 -1.73 3.28
CA GLY A 78 -10.76 -2.99 2.73
C GLY A 78 -10.83 -4.00 3.86
N TYR A 79 -10.32 -5.06 3.65
CA TYR A 79 -10.27 -6.02 4.66
C TYR A 79 -8.84 -6.21 5.13
N PRO A 80 -8.74 -7.02 6.08
CA PRO A 80 -9.75 -7.36 7.04
C PRO A 80 -9.93 -6.21 7.98
N SER A 81 -11.16 -5.89 8.19
CA SER A 81 -11.50 -5.24 9.45
C SER A 81 -11.53 -6.38 10.44
N PRO A 82 -10.96 -6.34 11.52
CA PRO A 82 -10.31 -5.35 12.31
C PRO A 82 -8.92 -5.82 12.74
N LEU A 83 -7.97 -5.49 12.01
CA LEU A 83 -6.66 -5.57 12.61
C LEU A 83 -6.61 -4.53 13.69
N ASP A 84 -6.27 -4.91 14.90
CA ASP A 84 -6.07 -4.01 16.04
C ASP A 84 -4.78 -3.18 15.85
N SER A 85 -4.59 -2.67 14.66
CA SER A 85 -3.49 -1.79 14.31
C SER A 85 -3.75 -0.41 14.86
N PRO A 86 -2.72 0.39 15.13
CA PRO A 86 -2.90 1.81 15.34
C PRO A 86 -3.68 2.42 14.19
N PRO A 87 -4.46 3.46 14.43
CA PRO A 87 -5.19 4.12 13.39
C PRO A 87 -4.23 4.64 12.34
N PHE A 88 -4.46 4.28 11.07
CA PHE A 88 -3.85 4.95 9.96
C PHE A 88 -4.73 6.10 9.55
N PRO A 89 -4.30 7.35 9.70
CA PRO A 89 -5.13 8.51 9.35
C PRO A 89 -5.26 8.68 7.83
N GLY A 90 -4.61 7.85 7.04
CA GLY A 90 -4.77 7.84 5.59
C GLY A 90 -6.03 7.09 5.16
N SER A 91 -6.64 7.54 4.10
CA SER A 91 -7.80 6.90 3.49
C SER A 91 -7.43 5.82 2.49
N ASP A 92 -6.18 5.79 2.07
CA ASP A 92 -5.65 4.75 1.19
C ASP A 92 -5.35 3.53 2.02
N TYR A 93 -5.90 2.48 1.56
CA TYR A 93 -5.91 1.35 2.37
C TYR A 93 -5.41 0.17 1.60
N SER A 94 -4.73 -0.72 2.31
CA SER A 94 -4.34 -2.01 1.79
C SER A 94 -5.49 -2.62 1.01
N VAL A 95 -5.54 -2.78 -0.18
CA VAL A 95 -6.51 -3.12 -1.19
C VAL A 95 -6.80 -1.92 -2.09
N GLY A 96 -5.73 -1.24 -2.50
CA GLY A 96 -5.81 -0.26 -3.56
C GLY A 96 -6.68 0.96 -3.29
N GLY A 97 -6.77 1.40 -2.04
CA GLY A 97 -7.56 2.58 -1.71
C GLY A 97 -9.05 2.45 -2.05
N THR A 98 -9.55 1.22 -2.26
CA THR A 98 -10.97 1.01 -2.46
C THR A 98 -11.71 1.23 -1.16
N PRO A 99 -12.74 2.11 -1.11
CA PRO A 99 -13.49 2.31 0.12
C PRO A 99 -14.14 0.99 0.53
N VAL A 100 -14.07 0.68 1.82
CA VAL A 100 -14.84 -0.44 2.35
C VAL A 100 -16.31 -0.13 2.23
N ILE A 101 -17.01 -0.95 1.49
CA ILE A 101 -18.45 -0.85 1.38
C ILE A 101 -19.05 -1.17 2.75
N GLY A 102 -19.82 -0.21 3.29
CA GLY A 102 -20.44 -0.33 4.60
C GLY A 102 -19.62 0.19 5.78
N ALA A 103 -18.44 0.75 5.58
CA ALA A 103 -17.64 1.37 6.64
C ALA A 103 -17.78 2.89 6.67
N PRO A 104 -17.99 3.51 7.86
CA PRO A 104 -18.02 4.95 7.99
C PRO A 104 -16.63 5.56 7.85
N ASP A 105 -16.58 6.82 7.42
CA ASP A 105 -15.36 7.63 7.51
C ASP A 105 -15.14 8.08 8.96
N THR A 106 -14.05 7.61 9.56
CA THR A 106 -13.71 7.88 10.96
C THR A 106 -12.41 8.67 11.11
N GLN A 107 -11.89 9.26 10.05
CA GLN A 107 -10.65 10.02 10.08
C GLN A 107 -10.79 11.36 10.81
N THR A 108 -9.69 11.83 11.40
CA THR A 108 -9.54 13.17 11.96
C THR A 108 -8.98 14.10 10.89
N TYR A 109 -9.56 15.29 10.78
CA TYR A 109 -9.18 16.31 9.79
C TYR A 109 -8.93 17.65 10.48
N PRO A 110 -7.73 17.88 11.08
CA PRO A 110 -7.46 19.13 11.83
C PRO A 110 -7.63 20.39 10.98
N LEU A 111 -7.20 20.34 9.71
CA LEU A 111 -7.37 21.46 8.79
C LEU A 111 -8.86 21.76 8.54
N MET A 112 -9.67 20.74 8.33
CA MET A 112 -11.11 20.90 8.11
C MET A 112 -11.84 21.39 9.36
N GLU A 113 -11.40 20.99 10.56
CA GLU A 113 -11.88 21.56 11.82
C GLU A 113 -11.61 23.07 11.86
N ALA A 114 -10.40 23.49 11.45
CA ALA A 114 -10.03 24.90 11.40
C ALA A 114 -10.80 25.69 10.33
N ILE A 115 -11.07 25.10 9.17
CA ILE A 115 -11.76 25.76 8.04
C ILE A 115 -13.24 25.94 8.38
N ASN A 116 -13.94 24.88 8.75
CA ASN A 116 -15.40 24.90 8.84
C ASN A 116 -16.01 24.01 9.94
N GLY A 117 -15.21 23.54 10.93
CA GLY A 117 -15.65 22.60 11.94
C GLY A 117 -15.98 21.22 11.36
N ASN A 118 -15.23 20.81 10.35
CA ASN A 118 -15.34 19.51 9.64
C ASN A 118 -16.75 19.21 9.05
N ARG A 119 -17.53 20.25 8.74
CA ARG A 119 -18.92 20.09 8.29
C ARG A 119 -19.05 19.71 6.82
N SER A 120 -18.05 20.00 5.99
CA SER A 120 -18.09 19.68 4.56
C SER A 120 -17.89 18.18 4.33
N ARG A 121 -18.62 17.62 3.37
CA ARG A 121 -18.33 16.28 2.84
C ARG A 121 -17.08 16.27 1.98
N THR A 122 -16.70 17.40 1.37
CA THR A 122 -15.41 17.54 0.69
C THR A 122 -14.34 17.89 1.73
N LYS A 123 -13.30 17.08 1.81
CA LYS A 123 -12.19 17.22 2.73
C LYS A 123 -10.95 17.69 1.99
N ILE A 124 -10.20 18.56 2.64
CA ILE A 124 -8.84 18.96 2.25
C ILE A 124 -7.94 18.59 3.40
N TYR A 125 -6.96 17.74 3.16
CA TYR A 125 -6.02 17.26 4.17
C TYR A 125 -4.76 16.71 3.52
N GLY A 126 -3.78 16.35 4.31
CA GLY A 126 -2.56 15.78 3.80
C GLY A 126 -1.53 15.58 4.89
N TRP A 127 -0.28 15.40 4.47
CA TRP A 127 0.84 15.22 5.39
C TRP A 127 2.15 15.69 4.78
N PHE A 128 3.09 15.93 5.68
CA PHE A 128 4.52 16.03 5.38
C PHE A 128 5.22 14.82 5.99
N ASN A 129 6.03 14.13 5.18
CA ASN A 129 6.84 13.01 5.61
C ASN A 129 8.30 13.29 5.28
N SER A 130 9.17 13.06 6.26
CA SER A 130 10.62 13.16 6.10
C SER A 130 11.30 12.00 6.77
N GLY A 131 12.22 11.37 6.06
CA GLY A 131 12.97 10.23 6.52
C GLY A 131 14.46 10.50 6.68
N PHE A 132 15.12 9.62 7.39
CA PHE A 132 16.57 9.58 7.52
C PHE A 132 17.06 8.14 7.48
N ASN A 133 18.30 7.94 7.04
CA ASN A 133 18.95 6.64 7.15
C ASN A 133 20.46 6.76 7.38
N VAL A 134 21.00 5.75 8.05
CA VAL A 134 22.44 5.47 8.17
C VAL A 134 22.67 4.05 7.70
N SER A 135 23.47 3.89 6.65
CA SER A 135 23.68 2.62 5.94
C SER A 135 25.13 2.24 5.89
N THR A 136 25.38 0.94 5.83
CA THR A 136 26.72 0.40 5.53
C THR A 136 27.09 0.53 4.04
N SER A 137 26.13 0.76 3.16
CA SER A 137 26.37 1.18 1.78
C SER A 137 26.79 2.65 1.74
N ASN A 138 27.79 3.02 0.95
CA ASN A 138 28.35 4.38 1.00
C ASN A 138 29.04 4.86 -0.29
N LYS A 139 28.92 4.14 -1.40
CA LYS A 139 29.64 4.47 -2.63
C LYS A 139 29.07 5.64 -3.43
N GLY A 140 27.91 6.16 -3.05
CA GLY A 140 27.27 7.30 -3.75
C GLY A 140 25.75 7.21 -3.73
N ASP A 141 25.14 8.02 -4.58
CA ASP A 141 23.69 8.00 -4.76
C ASP A 141 23.22 6.60 -5.22
N PHE A 142 22.03 6.22 -4.81
CA PHE A 142 21.42 4.90 -5.08
C PHE A 142 22.17 3.69 -4.48
N ALA A 143 23.17 3.87 -3.62
CA ALA A 143 23.94 2.73 -3.11
C ALA A 143 23.13 1.79 -2.19
N ASN A 144 21.98 2.23 -1.68
CA ASN A 144 21.05 1.36 -0.94
C ASN A 144 20.14 0.53 -1.86
N ALA A 145 20.05 0.84 -3.16
CA ALA A 145 19.20 0.08 -4.07
C ALA A 145 19.60 -1.43 -4.07
N PRO A 146 18.62 -2.34 -4.28
CA PRO A 146 17.26 -2.09 -4.72
C PRO A 146 16.25 -1.65 -3.63
N ALA A 147 16.69 -1.36 -2.41
CA ALA A 147 15.80 -0.86 -1.37
C ALA A 147 15.12 0.45 -1.78
N ALA A 148 13.77 0.51 -1.62
CA ALA A 148 13.00 1.70 -1.92
C ALA A 148 12.91 2.66 -0.73
N TYR A 149 12.53 3.89 -1.05
CA TYR A 149 12.21 4.98 -0.13
C TYR A 149 13.42 5.60 0.59
N TYR A 150 14.53 4.93 0.71
CA TYR A 150 15.81 5.49 1.15
C TYR A 150 16.98 5.02 0.26
N VAL A 151 16.81 5.10 -1.05
CA VAL A 151 17.80 4.65 -2.04
C VAL A 151 19.18 5.29 -1.86
N ASN A 152 19.24 6.51 -1.33
CA ASN A 152 20.48 7.22 -1.06
C ASN A 152 20.94 6.95 0.38
N PRO A 153 22.13 6.39 0.58
CA PRO A 153 22.63 6.12 1.93
C PRO A 153 23.02 7.38 2.68
N ASN A 154 22.92 7.34 4.00
CA ASN A 154 23.41 8.37 4.92
C ASN A 154 22.84 9.75 4.67
N THR A 155 21.55 9.84 4.42
CA THR A 155 20.85 11.08 4.06
C THR A 155 19.65 11.35 4.96
N ILE A 156 19.23 12.62 4.94
CA ILE A 156 17.91 13.05 5.42
C ILE A 156 17.16 13.54 4.18
N THR A 157 15.94 13.06 4.00
CA THR A 157 15.15 13.31 2.79
C THR A 157 13.76 13.86 3.13
N GLY A 158 13.24 14.71 2.24
CA GLY A 158 11.82 15.05 2.21
C GLY A 158 11.14 14.07 1.24
N ASP A 159 10.49 13.06 1.81
CA ASP A 159 10.00 11.93 1.04
C ASP A 159 8.66 12.25 0.42
N GLN A 160 7.70 12.71 1.23
CA GLN A 160 6.35 13.00 0.76
C GLN A 160 5.80 14.29 1.34
N GLN A 161 5.26 15.14 0.46
CA GLN A 161 4.38 16.25 0.77
C GLN A 161 3.10 16.00 -0.03
N VAL A 162 2.08 15.55 0.67
CA VAL A 162 0.85 15.06 0.03
C VAL A 162 -0.31 15.95 0.39
N LEU A 163 -1.12 16.28 -0.61
CA LEU A 163 -2.38 16.99 -0.46
C LEU A 163 -3.51 16.20 -1.12
N TYR A 164 -4.55 15.97 -0.34
CA TYR A 164 -5.82 15.40 -0.80
C TYR A 164 -6.90 16.46 -0.89
N ILE A 165 -7.69 16.36 -1.96
CA ILE A 165 -9.00 16.99 -2.07
C ILE A 165 -9.95 15.88 -2.45
N GLU A 166 -10.82 15.48 -1.52
CA GLU A 166 -11.71 14.34 -1.75
C GLU A 166 -13.11 14.51 -1.19
N ARG A 167 -14.02 13.80 -1.76
CA ARG A 167 -15.34 13.51 -1.22
C ARG A 167 -15.55 12.00 -1.32
N LEU A 168 -15.63 11.31 -0.20
CA LEU A 168 -15.91 9.89 -0.19
C LEU A 168 -17.41 9.63 -0.41
N PRO A 169 -17.79 8.62 -1.19
CA PRO A 169 -19.18 8.18 -1.25
C PRO A 169 -19.60 7.62 0.12
N ASN A 170 -20.82 7.85 0.51
CA ASN A 170 -21.38 7.23 1.71
C ASN A 170 -21.80 5.80 1.40
N THR A 171 -20.95 4.84 1.72
CA THR A 171 -21.18 3.41 1.49
C THR A 171 -21.87 2.70 2.65
N VAL A 172 -22.22 3.42 3.72
CA VAL A 172 -22.94 2.87 4.88
C VAL A 172 -24.46 2.86 4.61
N GLN A 173 -24.97 3.87 3.89
CA GLN A 173 -26.38 3.94 3.52
C GLN A 173 -26.70 2.89 2.42
N THR A 174 -27.97 2.48 2.37
CA THR A 174 -28.46 1.44 1.45
C THR A 174 -29.63 1.88 0.57
N ASP A 175 -29.99 3.16 0.60
CA ASP A 175 -31.23 3.68 0.02
C ASP A 175 -31.04 4.49 -1.28
N HIS A 176 -29.84 5.01 -1.54
CA HIS A 176 -29.60 5.82 -2.74
C HIS A 176 -28.18 5.65 -3.32
N VAL A 177 -28.07 5.95 -4.61
CA VAL A 177 -26.77 6.05 -5.30
C VAL A 177 -26.05 7.28 -4.77
N ASP A 178 -24.77 7.12 -4.40
CA ASP A 178 -23.91 8.23 -4.02
C ASP A 178 -22.63 8.25 -4.86
N TRP A 179 -21.94 9.36 -4.85
CA TRP A 179 -20.72 9.55 -5.64
C TRP A 179 -19.60 10.13 -4.80
N GLY A 180 -18.40 9.91 -5.25
CA GLY A 180 -17.20 10.44 -4.66
C GLY A 180 -16.18 10.84 -5.72
N PHE A 181 -15.14 11.51 -5.29
CA PHE A 181 -13.95 11.78 -6.10
C PHE A 181 -12.75 11.92 -5.19
N ARG A 182 -11.57 11.68 -5.73
CA ARG A 182 -10.30 11.98 -5.09
C ARG A 182 -9.37 12.64 -6.08
N PHE A 183 -8.69 13.67 -5.61
CA PHE A 183 -7.51 14.22 -6.23
C PHE A 183 -6.40 14.25 -5.18
N ALA A 184 -5.35 13.47 -5.41
CA ALA A 184 -4.20 13.37 -4.53
C ALA A 184 -2.93 13.73 -5.29
N GLN A 185 -2.15 14.64 -4.73
CA GLN A 185 -0.89 15.10 -5.29
C GLN A 185 0.23 14.78 -4.31
N LEU A 186 1.35 14.36 -4.84
CA LEU A 186 2.57 14.10 -4.11
C LEU A 186 3.69 14.97 -4.69
N TYR A 187 4.43 15.62 -3.81
CA TYR A 187 5.72 16.22 -4.11
C TYR A 187 6.77 15.67 -3.15
N GLY A 188 7.91 15.27 -3.66
CA GLY A 188 9.00 14.74 -2.84
C GLY A 188 9.87 13.74 -3.59
N GLN A 189 10.69 12.99 -2.86
CA GLN A 189 11.52 11.94 -3.45
C GLN A 189 10.67 10.76 -3.93
N ASP A 190 9.60 10.44 -3.21
CA ASP A 190 8.79 9.25 -3.45
C ASP A 190 7.90 9.33 -4.70
N TYR A 191 7.84 10.51 -5.37
CA TYR A 191 7.22 10.59 -6.70
C TYR A 191 7.85 9.60 -7.69
N ARG A 192 9.09 9.18 -7.45
CA ARG A 192 9.83 8.22 -8.27
C ARG A 192 9.17 6.86 -8.32
N TYR A 193 8.45 6.50 -7.25
CA TYR A 193 7.74 5.22 -7.11
C TYR A 193 6.26 5.30 -7.53
N THR A 194 5.73 6.49 -7.78
CA THR A 194 4.33 6.67 -8.19
C THR A 194 4.18 7.11 -9.65
N THR A 195 5.28 7.54 -10.29
CA THR A 195 5.25 8.15 -11.62
C THR A 195 4.69 7.20 -12.68
N ALA A 196 3.63 7.61 -13.37
CA ALA A 196 3.10 6.92 -14.53
C ALA A 196 3.57 7.58 -15.83
N LYS A 197 4.04 6.78 -16.79
CA LYS A 197 4.49 7.25 -18.10
C LYS A 197 3.37 8.00 -18.83
N GLY A 198 3.66 9.21 -19.28
CA GLY A 198 2.69 10.11 -19.92
C GLY A 198 1.99 11.07 -18.96
N ILE A 199 2.24 10.99 -17.63
CA ILE A 199 1.73 11.93 -16.63
C ILE A 199 2.92 12.56 -15.91
N LEU A 200 3.36 13.71 -16.38
CA LEU A 200 4.53 14.44 -15.86
C LEU A 200 5.82 13.61 -15.72
N SER A 201 5.88 12.49 -16.39
CA SER A 201 6.93 11.47 -16.24
C SER A 201 8.31 11.91 -16.74
N GLN A 202 8.41 12.99 -17.52
CA GLN A 202 9.68 13.54 -17.99
C GLN A 202 10.62 13.97 -16.85
N GLN A 203 10.08 14.30 -15.68
CA GLN A 203 10.88 14.61 -14.49
C GLN A 203 11.77 13.42 -14.11
N LEU A 204 11.20 12.22 -14.14
CA LEU A 204 11.87 10.98 -13.80
C LEU A 204 12.54 10.36 -15.02
N LEU A 205 11.76 10.07 -16.08
CA LEU A 205 12.20 9.22 -17.19
C LEU A 205 13.24 9.89 -18.08
N ASP A 206 13.13 11.22 -18.28
CA ASP A 206 14.06 11.96 -19.15
C ASP A 206 15.18 12.66 -18.35
N ARG A 207 14.89 13.10 -17.12
CA ARG A 207 15.80 13.95 -16.35
C ARG A 207 16.33 13.31 -15.08
N ASN A 208 15.80 12.16 -14.68
CA ASN A 208 16.16 11.43 -13.45
C ASN A 208 16.20 12.35 -12.21
N GLN A 209 15.22 13.26 -12.08
CA GLN A 209 15.16 14.18 -10.96
C GLN A 209 14.92 13.41 -9.66
N MET A 210 15.67 13.75 -8.62
CA MET A 210 15.53 13.10 -7.32
C MET A 210 14.22 13.48 -6.61
N ARG A 211 13.73 14.69 -6.82
CA ARG A 211 12.46 15.20 -6.29
C ARG A 211 11.59 15.69 -7.42
N GLY A 212 10.33 15.40 -7.36
CA GLY A 212 9.37 15.80 -8.38
C GLY A 212 7.94 15.80 -7.86
N TYR A 213 7.04 16.04 -8.77
CA TYR A 213 5.61 16.15 -8.53
C TYR A 213 4.88 15.07 -9.32
N ASP A 214 3.95 14.39 -8.66
CA ASP A 214 3.03 13.44 -9.29
C ASP A 214 1.60 13.62 -8.78
N PRO A 215 0.59 13.79 -9.68
CA PRO A 215 -0.81 13.68 -9.32
C PRO A 215 -1.18 12.19 -9.19
N VAL A 216 -0.77 11.57 -8.09
CA VAL A 216 -0.74 10.12 -7.88
C VAL A 216 -2.11 9.46 -8.02
N MET A 217 -3.18 10.15 -7.63
CA MET A 217 -4.55 9.69 -7.81
C MET A 217 -5.45 10.83 -8.30
N PHE A 218 -6.28 10.51 -9.28
CA PHE A 218 -7.40 11.35 -9.69
C PHE A 218 -8.48 10.45 -10.28
N TYR A 219 -9.54 10.27 -9.52
CA TYR A 219 -10.61 9.38 -9.90
C TYR A 219 -11.97 9.84 -9.39
N PHE A 220 -12.99 9.28 -9.98
CA PHE A 220 -14.39 9.39 -9.59
C PHE A 220 -14.89 8.02 -9.11
N ASP A 221 -15.64 8.01 -8.01
CA ASP A 221 -16.32 6.84 -7.46
C ASP A 221 -17.83 6.97 -7.59
N LEU A 222 -18.51 5.90 -7.98
CA LEU A 222 -19.97 5.78 -7.99
C LEU A 222 -20.37 4.59 -7.14
N TYR A 223 -21.05 4.86 -6.04
CA TYR A 223 -21.58 3.82 -5.15
C TYR A 223 -23.03 3.51 -5.48
N ILE A 224 -23.35 2.22 -5.67
CA ILE A 224 -24.65 1.68 -6.01
C ILE A 224 -25.05 0.66 -4.93
N PRO A 225 -25.91 1.00 -3.96
CA PRO A 225 -26.22 0.13 -2.84
C PRO A 225 -27.06 -1.10 -3.20
N HIS A 226 -27.77 -1.06 -4.33
CA HIS A 226 -28.72 -2.13 -4.70
C HIS A 226 -28.11 -3.28 -5.50
N VAL A 227 -26.80 -3.29 -5.73
CA VAL A 227 -26.08 -4.40 -6.35
C VAL A 227 -25.44 -5.24 -5.25
N ALA A 228 -25.97 -6.44 -5.00
CA ALA A 228 -25.62 -7.30 -3.87
C ALA A 228 -25.70 -6.51 -2.53
N GLU A 229 -24.65 -6.49 -1.71
CA GLU A 229 -24.55 -5.68 -0.50
C GLU A 229 -23.86 -4.33 -0.73
N GLY A 230 -23.78 -3.91 -1.97
CA GLY A 230 -23.20 -2.64 -2.44
C GLY A 230 -22.09 -2.85 -3.46
N MET A 231 -22.05 -1.95 -4.43
CA MET A 231 -21.04 -1.89 -5.48
C MET A 231 -20.46 -0.49 -5.56
N ASN A 232 -19.13 -0.40 -5.64
CA ASN A 232 -18.43 0.84 -5.96
C ASN A 232 -17.72 0.71 -7.31
N ILE A 233 -17.96 1.65 -8.21
CA ILE A 233 -17.28 1.73 -9.52
C ILE A 233 -16.35 2.93 -9.47
N ARG A 234 -15.05 2.69 -9.69
CA ARG A 234 -14.01 3.71 -9.76
C ARG A 234 -13.55 3.91 -11.19
N VAL A 235 -13.41 5.17 -11.60
CA VAL A 235 -12.94 5.56 -12.93
C VAL A 235 -11.87 6.62 -12.82
N GLY A 236 -10.70 6.37 -13.34
CA GLY A 236 -9.57 7.32 -13.34
C GLY A 236 -8.24 6.65 -13.03
N ARG A 237 -7.29 7.41 -12.48
CA ARG A 237 -6.02 6.89 -11.99
C ARG A 237 -6.12 6.59 -10.50
N TYR A 238 -5.80 5.37 -10.13
CA TYR A 238 -5.87 4.85 -8.76
C TYR A 238 -4.66 3.96 -8.46
N ILE A 239 -4.40 3.71 -7.18
CA ILE A 239 -3.38 2.74 -6.73
C ILE A 239 -3.88 1.34 -7.06
N SER A 240 -2.99 0.45 -7.46
CA SER A 240 -3.28 -0.96 -7.75
C SER A 240 -3.98 -1.66 -6.58
N LEU A 241 -4.72 -2.72 -6.86
CA LEU A 241 -5.64 -3.28 -5.86
C LEU A 241 -4.98 -4.12 -4.77
N PRO A 242 -4.01 -5.01 -5.06
CA PRO A 242 -3.36 -5.82 -4.03
C PRO A 242 -2.40 -4.97 -3.18
N ASP A 243 -1.69 -5.61 -2.31
CA ASP A 243 -0.63 -5.17 -1.41
C ASP A 243 -1.07 -4.94 0.03
N ILE A 244 -0.25 -5.44 0.93
CA ILE A 244 -0.32 -5.15 2.37
C ILE A 244 0.41 -3.86 2.73
N GLU A 245 1.23 -3.35 1.82
CA GLU A 245 1.90 -2.06 1.91
C GLU A 245 1.18 -1.01 1.06
N ALA A 246 1.41 0.24 1.34
CA ALA A 246 0.88 1.36 0.56
C ALA A 246 1.99 2.32 0.17
N GLN A 247 1.87 2.95 -0.98
CA GLN A 247 2.82 3.96 -1.46
C GLN A 247 2.90 5.19 -0.56
N LEU A 248 1.82 5.44 0.16
CA LEU A 248 1.66 6.66 0.93
C LEU A 248 2.00 6.39 2.39
N ALA A 249 2.97 7.14 2.91
CA ALA A 249 3.67 6.89 4.15
C ALA A 249 2.77 6.57 5.37
N PRO A 250 1.62 7.24 5.58
CA PRO A 250 0.81 6.98 6.78
C PRO A 250 0.18 5.60 6.84
N ASN A 251 0.09 4.91 5.71
CA ASN A 251 -0.66 3.65 5.57
C ASN A 251 0.22 2.42 5.74
N ASN A 252 1.43 2.59 6.25
CA ASN A 252 2.40 1.52 6.45
C ASN A 252 2.81 1.38 7.91
N TYR A 253 3.14 0.16 8.32
CA TYR A 253 3.68 -0.13 9.65
C TYR A 253 5.14 0.31 9.80
N THR A 254 5.89 0.29 8.72
CA THR A 254 7.33 0.60 8.68
C THR A 254 7.58 1.83 7.83
N TYR A 255 8.73 2.49 8.03
CA TYR A 255 9.17 3.57 7.16
C TYR A 255 9.54 3.05 5.78
N SER A 256 10.42 2.07 5.73
CA SER A 256 10.82 1.45 4.47
C SER A 256 9.79 0.43 3.98
N HIS A 257 9.85 0.15 2.69
CA HIS A 257 9.05 -0.88 2.06
C HIS A 257 9.87 -2.15 1.79
N SER A 258 9.19 -3.28 1.61
CA SER A 258 9.80 -4.53 1.17
C SER A 258 10.35 -4.42 -0.25
N LEU A 259 11.23 -5.31 -0.63
CA LEU A 259 11.63 -5.46 -2.03
C LEU A 259 10.47 -5.94 -2.89
N LEU A 260 9.61 -6.80 -2.33
CA LEU A 260 8.37 -7.24 -2.93
C LEU A 260 7.56 -6.03 -3.42
N TYR A 261 7.29 -5.10 -2.55
CA TYR A 261 6.55 -3.87 -2.86
C TYR A 261 7.33 -2.94 -3.79
N THR A 262 8.65 -2.84 -3.60
CA THR A 262 9.52 -1.93 -4.38
C THR A 262 9.48 -2.20 -5.88
N VAL A 263 9.31 -3.45 -6.27
CA VAL A 263 9.37 -3.87 -7.68
C VAL A 263 7.99 -4.13 -8.29
N ASP A 264 6.95 -3.93 -7.50
CA ASP A 264 5.55 -4.06 -7.88
C ASP A 264 5.06 -2.90 -8.77
N PRO A 265 4.02 -3.09 -9.61
CA PRO A 265 3.30 -2.00 -10.27
C PRO A 265 2.44 -1.21 -9.29
N TYR A 266 2.50 0.12 -9.35
CA TYR A 266 1.89 0.97 -8.33
C TYR A 266 0.54 1.57 -8.70
N THR A 267 0.35 2.02 -9.94
CA THR A 267 -0.87 2.71 -10.33
C THR A 267 -1.48 2.13 -11.59
N GLN A 268 -2.79 2.23 -11.68
CA GLN A 268 -3.56 1.88 -12.87
C GLN A 268 -4.45 3.06 -13.26
N THR A 269 -4.62 3.27 -14.57
CA THR A 269 -5.58 4.24 -15.11
C THR A 269 -6.64 3.48 -15.89
N GLY A 270 -7.86 3.44 -15.35
CA GLY A 270 -8.90 2.60 -15.92
C GLY A 270 -10.22 2.66 -15.17
N ILE A 271 -10.93 1.55 -15.19
CA ILE A 271 -12.21 1.35 -14.53
C ILE A 271 -12.14 0.07 -13.72
N VAL A 272 -12.54 0.14 -12.46
CA VAL A 272 -12.64 -1.03 -11.57
C VAL A 272 -13.94 -0.98 -10.78
N ALA A 273 -14.60 -2.13 -10.67
CA ALA A 273 -15.77 -2.33 -9.82
C ALA A 273 -15.40 -3.22 -8.63
N SER A 274 -15.81 -2.82 -7.44
CA SER A 274 -15.71 -3.60 -6.20
C SER A 274 -17.12 -3.91 -5.74
N ILE A 275 -17.45 -5.17 -5.51
CA ILE A 275 -18.81 -5.63 -5.18
C ILE A 275 -18.73 -6.44 -3.88
N LYS A 276 -19.37 -5.94 -2.83
CA LYS A 276 -19.59 -6.70 -1.61
C LYS A 276 -20.74 -7.70 -1.85
N LEU A 277 -20.42 -8.98 -1.89
CA LEU A 277 -21.42 -10.04 -2.10
C LEU A 277 -22.09 -10.48 -0.78
N SER A 278 -21.34 -10.43 0.31
CA SER A 278 -21.78 -10.77 1.67
C SER A 278 -20.77 -10.27 2.70
N ASP A 279 -20.97 -10.54 3.98
CA ASP A 279 -19.98 -10.27 5.04
C ASP A 279 -18.70 -11.09 4.90
N HIS A 280 -18.68 -12.09 4.02
CA HIS A 280 -17.53 -12.97 3.80
C HIS A 280 -16.85 -12.74 2.45
N TRP A 281 -17.56 -12.27 1.43
CA TRP A 281 -17.07 -12.22 0.06
C TRP A 281 -17.09 -10.81 -0.52
N LEU A 282 -15.95 -10.39 -1.01
CA LEU A 282 -15.79 -9.23 -1.89
C LEU A 282 -15.16 -9.70 -3.19
N VAL A 283 -15.65 -9.19 -4.31
CA VAL A 283 -15.05 -9.41 -5.63
C VAL A 283 -14.75 -8.09 -6.29
N GLN A 284 -13.64 -8.05 -7.05
CA GLN A 284 -13.25 -6.87 -7.79
C GLN A 284 -12.90 -7.26 -9.23
N GLY A 285 -13.26 -6.41 -10.18
CA GLY A 285 -12.94 -6.64 -11.57
C GLY A 285 -12.81 -5.33 -12.32
N GLY A 286 -11.81 -5.25 -13.21
CA GLY A 286 -11.52 -4.02 -13.90
C GLY A 286 -10.71 -4.19 -15.17
N ILE A 287 -10.59 -3.08 -15.88
CA ILE A 287 -9.72 -2.91 -17.03
C ILE A 287 -8.98 -1.58 -16.94
N SER A 288 -7.72 -1.59 -17.33
CA SER A 288 -6.86 -0.40 -17.33
C SER A 288 -6.02 -0.29 -18.60
N ALA A 289 -5.32 0.82 -18.73
CA ALA A 289 -4.34 1.05 -19.79
C ALA A 289 -3.03 0.26 -19.59
N GLY A 290 -2.87 -0.40 -18.47
CA GLY A 290 -1.64 -1.07 -17.99
C GLY A 290 -1.15 -0.48 -16.69
N ASN A 291 0.01 -0.94 -16.27
CA ASN A 291 0.65 -0.49 -15.03
C ASN A 291 1.49 0.75 -15.27
N ASP A 292 1.29 1.77 -14.44
CA ASP A 292 2.05 3.01 -14.45
C ASP A 292 2.16 3.67 -15.83
N VAL A 293 1.07 3.62 -16.60
CA VAL A 293 0.97 4.24 -17.91
C VAL A 293 -0.33 5.01 -18.07
N ALA A 294 -0.24 6.13 -18.77
CA ALA A 294 -1.42 6.89 -19.19
C ALA A 294 -2.07 6.26 -20.43
N PRO A 295 -3.40 6.31 -20.59
CA PRO A 295 -4.09 5.68 -21.74
C PRO A 295 -3.75 6.27 -23.11
N TRP A 296 -3.13 7.43 -23.17
CA TRP A 296 -2.78 8.15 -24.42
C TRP A 296 -1.34 7.94 -24.87
N VAL A 297 -0.54 7.12 -24.19
CA VAL A 297 0.84 6.81 -24.62
C VAL A 297 0.87 5.52 -25.43
N SER A 298 1.91 5.37 -26.24
CA SER A 298 2.08 4.20 -27.12
C SER A 298 2.29 2.88 -26.37
N ASP A 299 2.73 2.95 -25.13
CA ASP A 299 2.96 1.79 -24.25
C ASP A 299 1.68 1.29 -23.58
N ALA A 300 0.57 2.04 -23.70
CA ALA A 300 -0.71 1.63 -23.13
C ALA A 300 -1.19 0.32 -23.75
N GLN A 301 -1.52 -0.64 -22.88
CA GLN A 301 -2.05 -1.93 -23.29
C GLN A 301 -3.28 -2.26 -22.44
N LEU A 302 -4.36 -2.67 -23.10
CA LEU A 302 -5.56 -3.10 -22.38
C LEU A 302 -5.20 -4.25 -21.45
N THR A 303 -5.37 -4.02 -20.15
CA THR A 303 -4.96 -4.90 -19.06
C THR A 303 -6.15 -5.18 -18.17
N GLY A 304 -6.35 -6.44 -17.82
CA GLY A 304 -7.41 -6.88 -16.93
C GLY A 304 -6.94 -6.95 -15.49
N THR A 305 -7.88 -6.81 -14.56
CA THR A 305 -7.71 -7.04 -13.13
C THR A 305 -8.90 -7.85 -12.61
N ALA A 306 -8.65 -8.88 -11.78
CA ALA A 306 -9.68 -9.68 -11.15
C ALA A 306 -9.21 -10.16 -9.78
N CYS A 307 -9.93 -9.80 -8.73
CA CYS A 307 -9.57 -10.14 -7.35
C CYS A 307 -10.77 -10.67 -6.58
N VAL A 308 -10.48 -11.51 -5.60
CA VAL A 308 -11.48 -12.10 -4.69
C VAL A 308 -10.94 -12.03 -3.27
N ASP A 309 -11.75 -11.54 -2.35
CA ASP A 309 -11.50 -11.60 -0.91
C ASP A 309 -12.49 -12.53 -0.24
N TYR A 310 -11.96 -13.37 0.66
CA TYR A 310 -12.76 -14.20 1.55
C TYR A 310 -12.36 -13.98 2.99
N THR A 311 -13.29 -13.47 3.78
CA THR A 311 -13.11 -13.16 5.20
C THR A 311 -13.87 -14.18 6.07
N TRP A 312 -13.22 -14.71 7.10
CA TRP A 312 -13.81 -15.64 8.07
C TRP A 312 -13.40 -15.32 9.50
N SER A 313 -13.69 -16.21 10.46
CA SER A 313 -13.36 -16.00 11.88
C SER A 313 -13.86 -14.65 12.43
N LYS A 314 -15.08 -14.24 12.03
CA LYS A 314 -15.66 -12.93 12.39
C LYS A 314 -14.75 -11.75 12.02
N GLY A 315 -14.07 -11.83 10.89
CA GLY A 315 -13.12 -10.81 10.41
C GLY A 315 -11.71 -10.93 11.00
N GLY A 316 -11.41 -12.00 11.72
CA GLY A 316 -10.06 -12.25 12.23
C GLY A 316 -9.10 -12.86 11.21
N ASP A 317 -9.64 -13.37 10.11
CA ASP A 317 -8.88 -13.95 9.00
C ASP A 317 -9.44 -13.45 7.67
N ALA A 318 -8.58 -13.23 6.70
CA ALA A 318 -8.96 -13.00 5.33
C ALA A 318 -7.90 -13.51 4.36
N LEU A 319 -8.37 -14.00 3.22
CA LEU A 319 -7.56 -14.42 2.10
C LEU A 319 -7.96 -13.60 0.89
N TYR A 320 -7.00 -12.84 0.36
CA TYR A 320 -7.18 -12.05 -0.84
C TYR A 320 -6.31 -12.59 -1.96
N THR A 321 -6.95 -12.99 -3.04
CA THR A 321 -6.31 -13.50 -4.24
C THR A 321 -6.57 -12.54 -5.38
N CYS A 322 -5.52 -12.09 -6.07
CA CYS A 322 -5.64 -11.09 -7.11
C CYS A 322 -4.78 -11.39 -8.34
N ALA A 323 -5.38 -11.46 -9.51
CA ALA A 323 -4.72 -11.25 -10.79
C ALA A 323 -4.77 -9.74 -11.08
N ASN A 324 -3.77 -9.00 -10.62
CA ASN A 324 -3.79 -7.53 -10.66
C ASN A 324 -3.57 -6.99 -12.08
N SER A 325 -2.72 -7.65 -12.85
CA SER A 325 -2.41 -7.24 -14.21
C SER A 325 -2.29 -8.45 -15.10
N PHE A 326 -3.21 -8.58 -16.06
CA PHE A 326 -3.11 -9.64 -17.06
C PHE A 326 -3.49 -9.16 -18.46
N ASN A 327 -2.59 -9.43 -19.38
CA ASN A 327 -2.74 -9.22 -20.80
C ASN A 327 -1.86 -10.22 -21.58
N LYS A 328 -1.32 -9.88 -22.75
CA LYS A 328 -0.40 -10.75 -23.49
C LYS A 328 0.95 -10.94 -22.78
N GLY A 329 1.33 -10.04 -21.85
CA GLY A 329 2.54 -10.11 -21.06
C GLY A 329 3.83 -9.95 -21.86
N ASN A 330 3.80 -9.32 -23.02
CA ASN A 330 5.02 -9.04 -23.79
C ASN A 330 5.76 -7.86 -23.15
N TYR A 331 7.08 -7.91 -23.21
CA TYR A 331 7.94 -6.84 -22.71
C TYR A 331 7.51 -5.46 -23.20
N GLY A 332 7.43 -4.53 -22.30
CA GLY A 332 7.03 -3.15 -22.50
C GLY A 332 7.29 -2.33 -21.24
N TYR A 333 6.97 -1.05 -21.30
CA TYR A 333 7.08 -0.21 -20.11
C TYR A 333 6.16 -0.74 -19.00
N ASN A 334 6.75 -1.26 -17.94
CA ASN A 334 6.09 -1.82 -16.75
C ASN A 334 4.91 -2.78 -17.05
N ASN A 335 4.98 -3.52 -18.17
CA ASN A 335 3.93 -4.44 -18.57
C ASN A 335 4.01 -5.80 -17.86
N ILE A 336 4.26 -5.72 -16.55
CA ILE A 336 4.35 -6.87 -15.67
C ILE A 336 3.01 -7.55 -15.52
N GLN A 337 3.00 -8.86 -15.69
CA GLN A 337 1.85 -9.70 -15.34
C GLN A 337 2.02 -10.13 -13.89
N SER A 338 1.02 -9.88 -13.04
CA SER A 338 1.18 -10.05 -11.60
C SER A 338 -0.01 -10.77 -10.95
N TYR A 339 0.30 -11.70 -10.07
CA TYR A 339 -0.64 -12.51 -9.31
C TYR A 339 -0.23 -12.51 -7.85
N TYR A 340 -1.19 -12.19 -6.97
CA TYR A 340 -0.99 -11.99 -5.55
C TYR A 340 -1.86 -12.94 -4.74
N GLU A 341 -1.32 -13.35 -3.61
CA GLU A 341 -2.01 -14.07 -2.56
C GLU A 341 -1.66 -13.42 -1.23
N THR A 342 -2.64 -12.85 -0.56
CA THR A 342 -2.45 -12.14 0.70
C THR A 342 -3.30 -12.78 1.78
N TRP A 343 -2.67 -13.19 2.89
CA TRP A 343 -3.34 -13.76 4.03
C TRP A 343 -3.16 -12.88 5.25
N TYR A 344 -4.26 -12.50 5.85
CA TYR A 344 -4.35 -11.77 7.10
C TYR A 344 -4.84 -12.70 8.20
N HIS A 345 -4.14 -12.68 9.35
CA HIS A 345 -4.49 -13.53 10.48
C HIS A 345 -4.35 -12.79 11.80
N LYS A 346 -5.45 -12.68 12.53
CA LYS A 346 -5.49 -12.14 13.89
C LYS A 346 -5.22 -13.22 14.89
N ILE A 347 -4.02 -13.27 15.44
CA ILE A 347 -3.61 -14.25 16.45
C ILE A 347 -4.35 -13.99 17.77
N ASN A 348 -4.45 -12.73 18.19
CA ASN A 348 -5.20 -12.28 19.38
C ASN A 348 -5.37 -10.75 19.36
N SER A 349 -5.85 -10.16 20.46
CA SER A 349 -6.08 -8.71 20.56
C SER A 349 -4.82 -7.84 20.48
N LYS A 350 -3.63 -8.43 20.58
CA LYS A 350 -2.34 -7.71 20.56
C LYS A 350 -1.45 -8.09 19.40
N TRP A 351 -1.67 -9.25 18.79
CA TRP A 351 -0.83 -9.78 17.74
C TRP A 351 -1.65 -10.12 16.50
N HIS A 352 -1.16 -9.75 15.36
CA HIS A 352 -1.63 -10.22 14.06
C HIS A 352 -0.45 -10.42 13.11
N THR A 353 -0.68 -11.10 12.02
CA THR A 353 0.31 -11.32 10.97
C THR A 353 -0.35 -11.16 9.61
N ASP A 354 0.36 -10.50 8.72
CA ASP A 354 -0.02 -10.31 7.33
C ASP A 354 1.07 -10.93 6.46
N THR A 355 0.68 -11.79 5.55
CA THR A 355 1.61 -12.46 4.63
C THR A 355 1.15 -12.25 3.21
N GLU A 356 2.04 -11.77 2.38
CA GLU A 356 1.79 -11.62 0.96
C GLU A 356 2.85 -12.34 0.15
N ALA A 357 2.41 -12.99 -0.91
CA ALA A 357 3.26 -13.59 -1.92
C ALA A 357 2.77 -13.16 -3.29
N TRP A 358 3.69 -12.89 -4.20
CA TRP A 358 3.33 -12.68 -5.58
C TRP A 358 4.21 -13.47 -6.54
N TYR A 359 3.66 -13.70 -7.72
CA TYR A 359 4.37 -14.20 -8.89
C TYR A 359 4.19 -13.20 -10.03
N MET A 360 5.30 -12.70 -10.56
CA MET A 360 5.31 -11.76 -11.66
C MET A 360 6.10 -12.31 -12.84
N TYR A 361 5.79 -11.82 -14.04
CA TYR A 361 6.57 -12.14 -15.23
C TYR A 361 6.32 -11.18 -16.39
N GLU A 362 7.32 -11.12 -17.28
CA GLU A 362 7.18 -10.65 -18.64
C GLU A 362 7.73 -11.68 -19.65
N ARG A 363 7.23 -11.62 -20.89
CA ARG A 363 7.67 -12.45 -22.00
C ARG A 363 8.46 -11.61 -22.99
N ASN A 364 9.36 -12.28 -23.74
CA ASN A 364 10.16 -11.64 -24.77
C ASN A 364 11.02 -10.47 -24.25
N VAL A 365 11.46 -10.57 -22.99
CA VAL A 365 12.31 -9.56 -22.37
C VAL A 365 13.70 -9.57 -23.05
N PRO A 366 14.21 -8.41 -23.51
CA PRO A 366 15.51 -8.33 -24.16
C PRO A 366 16.65 -8.84 -23.29
N ASN A 367 17.62 -9.53 -23.90
CA ASN A 367 18.82 -9.98 -23.21
C ASN A 367 19.82 -8.82 -23.09
N ILE A 368 20.11 -8.40 -21.87
CA ILE A 368 21.05 -7.30 -21.60
C ILE A 368 22.52 -7.76 -21.53
N ALA A 369 22.79 -9.07 -21.55
CA ALA A 369 24.15 -9.65 -21.66
C ALA A 369 25.23 -8.94 -20.81
N GLY A 370 24.88 -8.52 -19.59
CA GLY A 370 25.80 -7.85 -18.67
C GLY A 370 25.86 -6.31 -18.81
N ASN A 371 25.10 -5.72 -19.72
CA ASN A 371 24.99 -4.27 -19.86
C ASN A 371 23.89 -3.69 -18.96
N VAL A 372 23.83 -4.11 -17.71
CA VAL A 372 22.90 -3.54 -16.73
C VAL A 372 23.40 -2.16 -16.34
N THR A 373 22.60 -1.15 -16.59
CA THR A 373 22.73 0.11 -15.87
C THR A 373 22.16 -0.13 -14.47
N ASN A 374 23.00 -0.51 -13.57
CA ASN A 374 22.64 -0.68 -12.16
C ASN A 374 22.86 0.64 -11.42
N PRO A 375 22.01 1.01 -10.50
CA PRO A 375 20.72 0.39 -10.20
C PRO A 375 19.62 0.94 -11.10
N PRO A 376 18.61 0.15 -11.40
CA PRO A 376 17.41 0.74 -11.96
C PRO A 376 16.87 1.74 -10.91
N PRO A 377 16.80 3.01 -11.25
CA PRO A 377 16.42 4.02 -10.25
C PRO A 377 14.91 4.05 -9.98
N THR A 378 14.17 3.16 -10.59
CA THR A 378 12.71 3.18 -10.60
C THR A 378 12.14 1.77 -10.66
N GLU A 379 10.87 1.67 -10.37
CA GLU A 379 10.00 0.51 -10.47
C GLU A 379 9.87 -0.07 -11.88
N THR A 380 10.35 0.63 -12.89
CA THR A 380 10.35 0.12 -14.28
C THR A 380 11.36 -1.00 -14.53
N GLY A 381 12.19 -1.31 -13.54
CA GLY A 381 13.16 -2.38 -13.60
C GLY A 381 14.34 -2.10 -14.51
N ALA A 382 15.14 -3.12 -14.77
CA ALA A 382 16.22 -3.07 -15.73
C ALA A 382 15.67 -3.02 -17.17
N ASN A 383 16.45 -2.46 -18.10
CA ASN A 383 16.09 -2.40 -19.52
C ASN A 383 16.15 -3.77 -20.23
N GLY A 384 15.98 -4.86 -19.51
CA GLY A 384 16.03 -6.21 -19.98
C GLY A 384 16.35 -7.22 -18.88
N ALA A 385 16.71 -8.42 -19.25
CA ALA A 385 16.96 -9.54 -18.35
C ALA A 385 18.26 -10.30 -18.70
N PHE A 386 18.81 -11.03 -17.75
CA PHE A 386 19.92 -11.95 -17.97
C PHE A 386 19.39 -13.27 -18.56
N CYS A 387 19.29 -13.33 -19.88
CA CYS A 387 18.85 -14.54 -20.59
C CYS A 387 19.98 -15.58 -20.69
N SER A 388 19.66 -16.78 -21.18
CA SER A 388 20.67 -17.81 -21.46
C SER A 388 21.56 -17.41 -22.64
N ALA A 389 22.74 -17.99 -22.71
CA ALA A 389 23.67 -17.70 -23.80
C ALA A 389 23.03 -17.99 -25.17
N GLY A 390 23.11 -17.01 -26.07
CA GLY A 390 22.57 -17.13 -27.44
C GLY A 390 21.07 -16.74 -27.56
N GLU A 391 20.34 -16.55 -26.48
CA GLU A 391 18.98 -16.05 -26.52
C GLU A 391 18.98 -14.52 -26.74
N ARG A 392 18.14 -14.02 -27.67
CA ARG A 392 17.94 -12.58 -27.85
C ARG A 392 16.94 -12.02 -26.86
N THR A 393 15.95 -12.82 -26.50
CA THR A 393 14.91 -12.51 -25.54
C THR A 393 14.60 -13.73 -24.70
N CYS A 394 14.08 -13.54 -23.50
CA CYS A 394 13.65 -14.64 -22.65
C CYS A 394 12.37 -14.32 -21.89
N PHE A 395 11.84 -15.35 -21.25
CA PHE A 395 10.83 -15.25 -20.22
C PHE A 395 11.52 -14.87 -18.90
N ALA A 396 11.10 -13.79 -18.29
CA ALA A 396 11.65 -13.29 -17.03
C ALA A 396 10.59 -13.37 -15.91
N PRO A 397 10.60 -14.45 -15.14
CA PRO A 397 9.73 -14.61 -13.98
C PRO A 397 10.42 -14.15 -12.71
N GLU A 398 9.61 -13.78 -11.73
CA GLU A 398 10.01 -13.38 -10.40
C GLU A 398 9.03 -13.93 -9.37
N PHE A 399 9.51 -14.13 -8.16
CA PHE A 399 8.71 -14.56 -7.03
C PHE A 399 9.16 -13.86 -5.76
N ALA A 400 8.22 -13.41 -4.95
CA ALA A 400 8.52 -12.88 -3.63
C ALA A 400 7.47 -13.28 -2.60
N VAL A 401 7.87 -13.24 -1.33
CA VAL A 401 7.01 -13.37 -0.18
C VAL A 401 7.49 -12.44 0.91
N VAL A 402 6.55 -11.71 1.52
CA VAL A 402 6.79 -10.89 2.70
C VAL A 402 5.83 -11.28 3.81
N ASN A 403 6.32 -11.26 5.04
CA ASN A 403 5.53 -11.47 6.24
C ASN A 403 5.75 -10.32 7.22
N TYR A 404 4.66 -9.77 7.71
CA TYR A 404 4.61 -8.85 8.83
C TYR A 404 4.06 -9.54 10.06
N LEU A 405 4.75 -9.40 11.17
CA LEU A 405 4.26 -9.77 12.49
C LEU A 405 4.14 -8.50 13.33
N GLU A 406 2.91 -8.14 13.65
CA GLU A 406 2.58 -6.88 14.29
C GLU A 406 2.16 -7.07 15.75
N ARG A 407 2.71 -6.25 16.63
CA ARG A 407 2.36 -6.23 18.04
C ARG A 407 1.82 -4.87 18.49
N LYS A 408 0.57 -4.82 18.87
CA LYS A 408 -0.03 -3.66 19.54
C LYS A 408 0.48 -3.59 20.97
N ILE A 409 1.19 -2.52 21.32
CA ILE A 409 1.67 -2.24 22.68
C ILE A 409 0.63 -1.39 23.41
N SER A 410 0.09 -0.38 22.73
CA SER A 410 -1.00 0.47 23.21
C SER A 410 -1.79 1.00 22.01
N SER A 411 -2.78 1.87 22.22
CA SER A 411 -3.50 2.55 21.13
C SER A 411 -2.61 3.45 20.25
N ARG A 412 -1.42 3.81 20.73
CA ARG A 412 -0.49 4.74 20.06
C ARG A 412 0.89 4.15 19.78
N LYS A 413 1.11 2.87 20.13
CA LYS A 413 2.44 2.24 20.05
C LYS A 413 2.32 0.83 19.53
N TYR A 414 3.19 0.48 18.61
CA TYR A 414 3.27 -0.86 18.05
C TYR A 414 4.72 -1.25 17.73
N LEU A 415 4.95 -2.54 17.60
CA LEU A 415 6.17 -3.14 17.11
C LEU A 415 5.83 -3.89 15.83
N SER A 416 6.62 -3.69 14.80
CA SER A 416 6.53 -4.37 13.52
C SER A 416 7.79 -5.18 13.26
N ILE A 417 7.62 -6.42 12.84
CA ILE A 417 8.70 -7.29 12.39
C ILE A 417 8.36 -7.71 10.96
N ARG A 418 9.24 -7.39 10.01
CA ARG A 418 9.09 -7.78 8.61
C ARG A 418 10.18 -8.77 8.24
N ASN A 419 9.78 -9.84 7.56
CA ASN A 419 10.70 -10.79 6.95
C ASN A 419 10.31 -10.99 5.49
N GLU A 420 11.30 -11.02 4.61
CA GLU A 420 11.07 -11.11 3.19
C GLU A 420 12.04 -12.07 2.52
N PHE A 421 11.57 -12.69 1.46
CA PHE A 421 12.36 -13.41 0.49
C PHE A 421 11.89 -13.07 -0.92
N MET A 422 12.84 -12.79 -1.82
CA MET A 422 12.56 -12.52 -3.22
C MET A 422 13.57 -13.27 -4.11
N ASP A 423 13.13 -13.81 -5.24
CA ASP A 423 13.97 -14.39 -6.29
C ASP A 423 13.72 -13.64 -7.61
N ASP A 424 14.63 -12.73 -7.96
CA ASP A 424 14.66 -12.10 -9.27
C ASP A 424 15.44 -13.00 -10.24
N ILE A 425 14.76 -14.02 -10.75
CA ILE A 425 15.34 -15.16 -11.49
C ILE A 425 16.14 -14.72 -12.71
N ARG A 426 15.82 -13.57 -13.28
CA ARG A 426 16.50 -13.03 -14.45
C ARG A 426 17.06 -11.63 -14.25
N GLY A 427 16.97 -11.08 -13.06
CA GLY A 427 17.48 -9.74 -12.74
C GLY A 427 16.73 -8.62 -13.47
N GLN A 428 15.49 -8.85 -13.87
CA GLN A 428 14.73 -7.87 -14.63
C GLN A 428 14.30 -6.69 -13.77
N ARG A 429 13.90 -6.93 -12.54
CA ARG A 429 13.34 -5.88 -11.67
C ARG A 429 14.40 -5.17 -10.86
N THR A 430 15.33 -5.90 -10.28
CA THR A 430 16.36 -5.33 -9.41
C THR A 430 17.67 -4.98 -10.16
N GLY A 431 17.82 -5.42 -11.40
CA GLY A 431 19.07 -5.30 -12.15
C GLY A 431 20.13 -6.31 -11.74
N SER A 432 19.82 -7.24 -10.86
CA SER A 432 20.74 -8.27 -10.38
C SER A 432 20.04 -9.62 -10.33
N LYS A 433 20.58 -10.60 -11.07
CA LYS A 433 20.07 -11.97 -11.05
C LYS A 433 20.47 -12.65 -9.75
N THR A 434 19.66 -12.51 -8.72
CA THR A 434 19.95 -13.02 -7.38
C THR A 434 18.69 -13.19 -6.54
N ARG A 435 18.83 -14.01 -5.51
CA ARG A 435 17.85 -14.14 -4.44
C ARG A 435 18.18 -13.15 -3.35
N TYR A 436 17.15 -12.65 -2.70
CA TYR A 436 17.25 -11.68 -1.61
C TYR A 436 16.54 -12.18 -0.37
N SER A 437 17.02 -11.78 0.80
CA SER A 437 16.29 -11.82 2.05
C SER A 437 16.42 -10.51 2.79
N GLU A 438 15.40 -10.19 3.54
CA GLU A 438 15.36 -9.04 4.42
C GLU A 438 14.80 -9.41 5.78
N HIS A 439 15.32 -8.76 6.82
CA HIS A 439 14.83 -8.82 8.19
C HIS A 439 14.81 -7.41 8.76
N LEU A 440 13.65 -6.96 9.22
CA LEU A 440 13.44 -5.61 9.75
C LEU A 440 12.68 -5.66 11.06
N VAL A 441 13.04 -4.75 11.97
CA VAL A 441 12.27 -4.43 13.17
C VAL A 441 12.03 -2.94 13.21
N SER A 442 10.77 -2.53 13.35
CA SER A 442 10.33 -1.13 13.46
C SER A 442 9.47 -0.92 14.70
N TYR A 443 9.51 0.29 15.23
CA TYR A 443 8.65 0.72 16.32
C TYR A 443 7.87 1.95 15.92
N GLY A 444 6.53 1.85 15.90
CA GLY A 444 5.66 2.97 15.58
C GLY A 444 5.18 3.69 16.84
N TYR A 445 5.25 5.02 16.82
CA TYR A 445 4.78 5.87 17.91
C TYR A 445 3.95 7.04 17.39
N TRP A 446 2.70 7.14 17.86
CA TRP A 446 1.79 8.22 17.55
C TRP A 446 1.72 9.26 18.68
N ILE A 447 1.77 10.54 18.30
CA ILE A 447 1.39 11.66 19.16
C ILE A 447 0.04 12.17 18.62
N GLY A 448 -1.02 11.94 19.42
CA GLY A 448 -2.37 12.11 18.89
C GLY A 448 -2.66 11.14 17.75
N SER A 449 -3.34 11.62 16.73
CA SER A 449 -3.55 10.96 15.44
C SER A 449 -2.80 11.65 14.29
N THR A 450 -2.04 12.70 14.59
CA THR A 450 -1.48 13.60 13.59
C THR A 450 0.04 13.53 13.43
N VAL A 451 0.77 12.97 14.39
CA VAL A 451 2.22 12.80 14.26
C VAL A 451 2.61 11.35 14.47
N LEU A 452 3.26 10.76 13.47
CA LEU A 452 3.80 9.41 13.52
C LEU A 452 5.32 9.44 13.44
N PHE A 453 5.99 8.66 14.28
CA PHE A 453 7.44 8.43 14.25
C PHE A 453 7.71 6.93 14.17
N ARG A 454 8.56 6.49 13.20
CA ARG A 454 8.87 5.07 12.94
C ARG A 454 10.37 4.85 12.79
N PRO A 455 11.13 4.69 13.88
CA PRO A 455 12.50 4.19 13.80
C PRO A 455 12.52 2.71 13.45
N GLU A 456 13.50 2.30 12.66
CA GLU A 456 13.69 0.92 12.24
C GLU A 456 15.14 0.52 12.07
N VAL A 457 15.39 -0.78 12.16
CA VAL A 457 16.67 -1.41 11.82
C VAL A 457 16.39 -2.51 10.80
N ARG A 458 17.24 -2.58 9.77
CA ARG A 458 17.05 -3.47 8.62
C ARG A 458 18.36 -4.13 8.24
N PHE A 459 18.31 -5.43 7.99
CA PHE A 459 19.37 -6.21 7.40
C PHE A 459 18.88 -6.85 6.11
N GLU A 460 19.69 -6.73 5.05
CA GLU A 460 19.40 -7.27 3.73
C GLU A 460 20.57 -8.08 3.20
N HIS A 461 20.27 -9.15 2.46
CA HIS A 461 21.29 -10.04 1.88
C HIS A 461 20.92 -10.52 0.48
N ALA A 462 21.87 -10.41 -0.45
CA ALA A 462 21.83 -10.95 -1.81
C ALA A 462 22.70 -12.22 -1.89
N TYR A 463 22.10 -13.35 -2.19
CA TYR A 463 22.77 -14.66 -2.06
C TYR A 463 23.74 -14.97 -3.19
N ASP A 464 23.39 -14.66 -4.43
CA ASP A 464 24.11 -15.18 -5.59
C ASP A 464 25.20 -14.20 -6.06
N VAL A 465 24.83 -12.93 -6.27
CA VAL A 465 25.76 -11.87 -6.69
C VAL A 465 25.67 -10.66 -5.76
N PRO A 466 26.72 -9.82 -5.67
CA PRO A 466 26.60 -8.54 -4.98
C PRO A 466 25.56 -7.65 -5.66
N ALA A 467 24.60 -7.14 -4.87
CA ALA A 467 23.52 -6.29 -5.38
C ALA A 467 23.47 -4.91 -4.70
N TYR A 468 24.06 -4.79 -3.51
CA TYR A 468 24.08 -3.52 -2.74
C TYR A 468 25.38 -2.76 -2.96
N ASP A 469 25.40 -1.50 -2.54
CA ASP A 469 26.54 -0.58 -2.63
C ASP A 469 27.06 -0.47 -4.07
N LEU A 470 26.12 -0.25 -5.02
CA LEU A 470 26.37 -0.22 -6.45
C LEU A 470 26.99 -1.53 -6.98
N GLY A 471 26.44 -2.68 -6.56
CA GLY A 471 26.87 -4.01 -7.01
C GLY A 471 28.18 -4.50 -6.40
N THR A 472 28.61 -3.98 -5.26
CA THR A 472 29.90 -4.37 -4.64
C THR A 472 29.76 -5.13 -3.33
N LYS A 473 28.56 -5.08 -2.70
CA LYS A 473 28.28 -5.80 -1.46
C LYS A 473 27.13 -6.78 -1.63
N LYS A 474 27.22 -7.90 -0.96
CA LYS A 474 26.13 -8.88 -0.85
C LYS A 474 25.15 -8.54 0.29
N SER A 475 25.55 -7.72 1.24
CA SER A 475 24.71 -7.38 2.39
C SER A 475 24.80 -5.92 2.71
N GLN A 476 23.71 -5.39 3.26
CA GLN A 476 23.71 -4.09 3.88
C GLN A 476 22.95 -4.12 5.22
N PHE A 477 23.35 -3.22 6.11
CA PHE A 477 22.65 -2.95 7.37
C PHE A 477 22.28 -1.47 7.38
N VAL A 478 21.03 -1.18 7.72
CA VAL A 478 20.49 0.18 7.71
C VAL A 478 19.77 0.44 9.03
N VAL A 479 20.05 1.61 9.62
CA VAL A 479 19.24 2.22 10.67
C VAL A 479 18.53 3.39 10.04
N ALA A 480 17.21 3.40 10.08
CA ALA A 480 16.40 4.41 9.42
C ALA A 480 15.20 4.81 10.28
N GLY A 481 14.47 5.77 9.81
CA GLY A 481 13.20 6.17 10.40
C GLY A 481 12.64 7.41 9.74
N ASP A 482 11.37 7.68 10.02
CA ASP A 482 10.66 8.83 9.50
C ASP A 482 9.80 9.53 10.54
N ILE A 483 9.42 10.76 10.19
CA ILE A 483 8.39 11.52 10.88
C ILE A 483 7.35 11.92 9.85
N THR A 484 6.10 11.57 10.13
CA THR A 484 4.94 12.00 9.34
C THR A 484 4.08 12.95 10.17
N TYR A 485 3.73 14.10 9.61
CA TYR A 485 2.88 15.11 10.23
C TYR A 485 1.65 15.36 9.37
N HIS A 486 0.46 15.14 9.92
CA HIS A 486 -0.84 15.29 9.25
C HIS A 486 -1.49 16.64 9.54
N PHE A 487 -2.22 17.17 8.55
CA PHE A 487 -2.97 18.43 8.67
C PHE A 487 -4.40 18.35 8.10
#